data_138b30453a95091ba64a3e1eb94cbc6b
#
_entry.id   138b30453a95091ba64a3e1eb94cbc6b
#
_cell.length_a   1.000
_cell.length_b   1.000
_cell.length_c   1.000
_cell.angle_alpha   90.00
_cell.angle_beta   90.00
_cell.angle_gamma   90.00
#
_symmetry.space_group_name_H-M   'P 1'
#
loop_
_entity.id
_entity.type
_entity.pdbx_description
1 polymer ?
#
loop_
_entity_poly.entity_id
_entity_poly.type
_entity_poly.pdbx_seq_one_letter_code
_entity_poly.pdbx_strand_id
1 'polypeptide(L)'
;RSIRTSYTHTILASYLGYITQAVVNNFAPLLFLTFRSQMGLTLEQITLLTTLNFSIQLLVDFLSVKVVDRIGYRPCVVAAHLFSAAGLSALAFLPQLLGNAYAGLMLAVTLYAMGGGLIEVLVSPIVEACPTDKKEAAMSLLHSFYCWGHVAVVLVSTAFFQLAGIGNWRIIACLWAALPLVNALYFSQVPIRRVVDPQRQLSVRSLFGQKLFWLLLLMMVCAGAAEQGMSQWASVFAESGLGVSKTIGDLAGPCGFAL
;
A
#
# COMPACT_ATOMS: atom_id res chain seq x y z
N ARG A 1 -11.54 -12.31 -24.76
CA ARG A 1 -10.36 -13.20 -24.57
C ARG A 1 -10.40 -13.77 -23.16
N SER A 2 -10.04 -15.05 -22.97
CA SER A 2 -10.06 -15.71 -21.67
C SER A 2 -9.10 -15.00 -20.69
N ILE A 3 -9.48 -14.87 -19.42
CA ILE A 3 -8.66 -14.31 -18.33
C ILE A 3 -7.27 -14.98 -18.28
N ARG A 4 -7.22 -16.28 -18.56
CA ARG A 4 -6.01 -17.08 -18.45
C ARG A 4 -5.00 -16.90 -19.60
N THR A 5 -5.39 -16.22 -20.68
CA THR A 5 -4.57 -16.11 -21.90
C THR A 5 -4.29 -14.67 -22.32
N SER A 6 -4.91 -13.69 -21.67
CA SER A 6 -4.76 -12.27 -22.04
C SER A 6 -3.96 -11.48 -21.01
N TYR A 7 -2.84 -10.94 -21.43
CA TYR A 7 -2.01 -10.05 -20.62
C TYR A 7 -2.68 -8.70 -20.27
N THR A 8 -3.74 -8.32 -20.96
CA THR A 8 -4.57 -7.18 -20.57
C THR A 8 -5.15 -7.38 -19.17
N HIS A 9 -5.57 -8.61 -18.85
CA HIS A 9 -6.05 -8.95 -17.50
C HIS A 9 -4.94 -8.89 -16.46
N THR A 10 -3.70 -9.22 -16.81
CA THR A 10 -2.53 -9.07 -15.94
C THR A 10 -2.28 -7.59 -15.61
N ILE A 11 -2.34 -6.73 -16.62
CA ILE A 11 -2.20 -5.27 -16.44
C ILE A 11 -3.33 -4.72 -15.57
N LEU A 12 -4.59 -5.14 -15.79
CA LEU A 12 -5.72 -4.72 -14.95
C LEU A 12 -5.59 -5.20 -13.51
N ALA A 13 -5.17 -6.47 -13.29
CA ALA A 13 -4.89 -6.97 -11.95
C ALA A 13 -3.78 -6.18 -11.26
N SER A 14 -2.78 -5.74 -12.01
CA SER A 14 -1.69 -4.89 -11.53
C SER A 14 -2.17 -3.49 -11.12
N TYR A 15 -3.07 -2.90 -11.88
CA TYR A 15 -3.71 -1.62 -11.52
C TYR A 15 -4.51 -1.75 -10.21
N LEU A 16 -5.29 -2.84 -10.05
CA LEU A 16 -5.98 -3.13 -8.78
C LEU A 16 -4.99 -3.41 -7.64
N GLY A 17 -3.81 -3.96 -7.95
CA GLY A 17 -2.71 -4.11 -7.00
C GLY A 17 -2.25 -2.76 -6.44
N TYR A 18 -2.06 -1.75 -7.29
CA TYR A 18 -1.66 -0.41 -6.84
C TYR A 18 -2.79 0.35 -6.12
N ILE A 19 -4.06 0.10 -6.44
CA ILE A 19 -5.17 0.57 -5.60
C ILE A 19 -5.11 -0.12 -4.22
N THR A 20 -4.82 -1.42 -4.15
CA THR A 20 -4.62 -2.13 -2.87
C THR A 20 -3.47 -1.52 -2.08
N GLN A 21 -2.35 -1.19 -2.73
CA GLN A 21 -1.22 -0.51 -2.10
C GLN A 21 -1.61 0.87 -1.54
N ALA A 22 -2.41 1.63 -2.28
CA ALA A 22 -2.94 2.90 -1.83
C ALA A 22 -3.84 2.75 -0.58
N VAL A 23 -4.69 1.70 -0.53
CA VAL A 23 -5.50 1.38 0.67
C VAL A 23 -4.61 1.08 1.86
N VAL A 24 -3.60 0.20 1.68
CA VAL A 24 -2.66 -0.20 2.73
C VAL A 24 -1.94 1.00 3.35
N ASN A 25 -1.50 1.94 2.52
CA ASN A 25 -0.70 3.08 2.99
C ASN A 25 -1.55 4.23 3.52
N ASN A 26 -2.78 4.42 3.04
CA ASN A 26 -3.51 5.67 3.28
C ASN A 26 -4.81 5.50 4.09
N PHE A 27 -5.26 4.28 4.37
CA PHE A 27 -6.47 4.08 5.17
C PHE A 27 -6.23 4.31 6.66
N ALA A 28 -5.17 3.72 7.24
CA ALA A 28 -4.87 3.87 8.68
C ALA A 28 -4.62 5.33 9.11
N PRO A 29 -3.96 6.19 8.33
CA PRO A 29 -3.80 7.62 8.65
C PRO A 29 -5.11 8.37 8.89
N LEU A 30 -6.19 8.03 8.19
CA LEU A 30 -7.51 8.62 8.40
C LEU A 30 -8.10 8.29 9.79
N LEU A 31 -7.56 7.28 10.45
CA LEU A 31 -8.01 6.78 11.75
C LEU A 31 -7.11 7.19 12.93
N PHE A 32 -6.03 7.94 12.71
CA PHE A 32 -5.05 8.27 13.75
C PHE A 32 -5.68 8.95 14.96
N LEU A 33 -6.51 9.96 14.75
CA LEU A 33 -7.21 10.64 15.84
C LEU A 33 -8.31 9.75 16.45
N THR A 34 -8.89 8.86 15.68
CA THR A 34 -9.84 7.85 16.18
C THR A 34 -9.15 6.83 17.08
N PHE A 35 -7.96 6.36 16.71
CA PHE A 35 -7.16 5.48 17.57
C PHE A 35 -6.77 6.18 18.87
N ARG A 36 -6.39 7.46 18.78
CA ARG A 36 -6.09 8.27 19.97
C ARG A 36 -7.30 8.39 20.89
N SER A 37 -8.47 8.76 20.37
CA SER A 37 -9.67 9.03 21.15
C SER A 37 -10.37 7.76 21.66
N GLN A 38 -10.45 6.71 20.86
CA GLN A 38 -11.20 5.50 21.22
C GLN A 38 -10.35 4.45 21.95
N MET A 39 -9.03 4.42 21.66
CA MET A 39 -8.12 3.40 22.22
C MET A 39 -7.10 3.98 23.20
N GLY A 40 -7.11 5.29 23.42
CA GLY A 40 -6.20 5.96 24.35
C GLY A 40 -4.74 5.96 23.91
N LEU A 41 -4.46 5.84 22.61
CA LEU A 41 -3.09 5.82 22.11
C LEU A 41 -2.45 7.20 22.19
N THR A 42 -1.16 7.22 22.52
CA THR A 42 -0.35 8.44 22.45
C THR A 42 0.04 8.75 21.00
N LEU A 43 0.39 10.00 20.72
CA LEU A 43 0.87 10.39 19.40
C LEU A 43 2.16 9.66 19.01
N GLU A 44 3.03 9.38 19.99
CA GLU A 44 4.24 8.58 19.80
C GLU A 44 3.92 7.17 19.33
N GLN A 45 2.94 6.51 19.95
CA GLN A 45 2.51 5.17 19.54
C GLN A 45 1.96 5.17 18.10
N ILE A 46 1.20 6.19 17.72
CA ILE A 46 0.69 6.35 16.35
C ILE A 46 1.84 6.55 15.35
N THR A 47 2.82 7.39 15.71
CA THR A 47 4.03 7.59 14.90
C THR A 47 4.81 6.29 14.71
N LEU A 48 4.92 5.49 15.78
CA LEU A 48 5.57 4.17 15.70
C LEU A 48 4.82 3.19 14.79
N LEU A 49 3.48 3.24 14.71
CA LEU A 49 2.73 2.43 13.74
C LEU A 49 3.08 2.79 12.30
N THR A 50 3.18 4.09 11.99
CA THR A 50 3.61 4.55 10.66
C THR A 50 5.05 4.12 10.35
N THR A 51 5.94 4.31 11.31
CA THR A 51 7.35 3.87 11.19
C THR A 51 7.45 2.37 10.98
N LEU A 52 6.67 1.58 11.72
CA LEU A 52 6.60 0.13 11.57
C LEU A 52 6.14 -0.27 10.17
N ASN A 53 5.07 0.37 9.66
CA ASN A 53 4.56 0.10 8.32
C ASN A 53 5.66 0.21 7.25
N PHE A 54 6.34 1.35 7.19
CA PHE A 54 7.38 1.56 6.18
C PHE A 54 8.66 0.77 6.45
N SER A 55 9.02 0.51 7.71
CA SER A 55 10.15 -0.35 8.05
C SER A 55 9.94 -1.80 7.61
N ILE A 56 8.73 -2.32 7.80
CA ILE A 56 8.37 -3.67 7.33
C ILE A 56 8.37 -3.71 5.80
N GLN A 57 7.81 -2.70 5.11
CA GLN A 57 7.85 -2.64 3.65
C GLN A 57 9.31 -2.65 3.16
N LEU A 58 10.16 -1.81 3.68
CA LEU A 58 11.59 -1.78 3.34
C LEU A 58 12.28 -3.13 3.58
N LEU A 59 12.00 -3.79 4.71
CA LEU A 59 12.55 -5.12 5.00
C LEU A 59 12.07 -6.15 3.97
N VAL A 60 10.79 -6.12 3.62
CA VAL A 60 10.20 -7.01 2.62
C VAL A 60 10.83 -6.76 1.25
N ASP A 61 11.09 -5.51 0.87
CA ASP A 61 11.75 -5.15 -0.39
C ASP A 61 13.13 -5.82 -0.49
N PHE A 62 13.93 -5.75 0.56
CA PHE A 62 15.24 -6.41 0.60
C PHE A 62 15.14 -7.93 0.51
N LEU A 63 14.20 -8.53 1.23
CA LEU A 63 14.04 -9.99 1.27
C LEU A 63 13.42 -10.53 -0.02
N SER A 64 12.55 -9.76 -0.66
CA SER A 64 11.81 -10.17 -1.86
C SER A 64 12.72 -10.52 -3.03
N VAL A 65 13.86 -9.84 -3.18
CA VAL A 65 14.84 -10.10 -4.26
C VAL A 65 15.24 -11.57 -4.32
N LYS A 66 15.48 -12.19 -3.15
CA LYS A 66 15.87 -13.61 -3.07
C LYS A 66 14.68 -14.58 -3.06
N VAL A 67 13.59 -14.16 -2.44
CA VAL A 67 12.40 -15.00 -2.23
C VAL A 67 11.62 -15.15 -3.53
N VAL A 68 11.42 -14.05 -4.26
CA VAL A 68 10.66 -14.04 -5.51
C VAL A 68 11.35 -14.87 -6.60
N ASP A 69 12.67 -14.81 -6.69
CA ASP A 69 13.43 -15.62 -7.66
C ASP A 69 13.30 -17.13 -7.41
N ARG A 70 13.13 -17.53 -6.14
CA ARG A 70 13.00 -18.96 -5.77
C ARG A 70 11.57 -19.48 -5.87
N ILE A 71 10.61 -18.71 -5.39
CA ILE A 71 9.20 -19.11 -5.26
C ILE A 71 8.43 -18.78 -6.56
N GLY A 72 8.82 -17.71 -7.25
CA GLY A 72 8.18 -17.20 -8.45
C GLY A 72 7.17 -16.07 -8.17
N TYR A 73 6.90 -15.29 -9.21
CA TYR A 73 6.07 -14.07 -9.10
C TYR A 73 4.62 -14.33 -8.72
N ARG A 74 3.99 -15.38 -9.28
CA ARG A 74 2.57 -15.66 -9.01
C ARG A 74 2.28 -15.98 -7.53
N PRO A 75 2.95 -16.96 -6.88
CA PRO A 75 2.70 -17.22 -5.46
C PRO A 75 2.97 -16.00 -4.59
N CYS A 76 4.02 -15.23 -4.90
CA CYS A 76 4.38 -14.05 -4.13
C CYS A 76 3.33 -12.94 -4.25
N VAL A 77 2.83 -12.63 -5.45
CA VAL A 77 1.80 -11.58 -5.62
C VAL A 77 0.45 -11.99 -5.04
N VAL A 78 0.09 -13.27 -5.10
CA VAL A 78 -1.12 -13.78 -4.43
C VAL A 78 -0.96 -13.67 -2.91
N ALA A 79 0.17 -14.12 -2.36
CA ALA A 79 0.46 -13.99 -0.92
C ALA A 79 0.46 -12.53 -0.46
N ALA A 80 1.01 -11.61 -1.26
CA ALA A 80 0.99 -10.18 -0.99
C ALA A 80 -0.44 -9.64 -0.76
N HIS A 81 -1.36 -10.01 -1.64
CA HIS A 81 -2.76 -9.60 -1.52
C HIS A 81 -3.47 -10.28 -0.34
N LEU A 82 -3.14 -11.56 -0.05
CA LEU A 82 -3.68 -12.24 1.13
C LEU A 82 -3.19 -11.62 2.44
N PHE A 83 -1.90 -11.23 2.52
CA PHE A 83 -1.37 -10.51 3.67
C PHE A 83 -2.03 -9.12 3.83
N SER A 84 -2.25 -8.40 2.74
CA SER A 84 -2.96 -7.10 2.76
C SER A 84 -4.40 -7.28 3.26
N ALA A 85 -5.12 -8.29 2.75
CA ALA A 85 -6.50 -8.58 3.19
C ALA A 85 -6.55 -9.00 4.66
N ALA A 86 -5.66 -9.90 5.08
CA ALA A 86 -5.56 -10.36 6.45
C ALA A 86 -5.24 -9.20 7.41
N GLY A 87 -4.29 -8.33 7.05
CA GLY A 87 -3.90 -7.18 7.87
C GLY A 87 -5.01 -6.13 7.99
N LEU A 88 -5.70 -5.81 6.90
CA LEU A 88 -6.84 -4.88 6.94
C LEU A 88 -8.01 -5.46 7.76
N SER A 89 -8.27 -6.76 7.66
CA SER A 89 -9.27 -7.44 8.50
C SER A 89 -8.80 -7.46 9.97
N ALA A 90 -7.54 -7.78 10.21
CA ALA A 90 -6.93 -7.79 11.54
C ALA A 90 -7.01 -6.44 12.23
N LEU A 91 -6.88 -5.34 11.47
CA LEU A 91 -7.05 -3.98 11.98
C LEU A 91 -8.41 -3.78 12.66
N ALA A 92 -9.47 -4.39 12.10
CA ALA A 92 -10.82 -4.29 12.65
C ALA A 92 -11.02 -5.10 13.94
N PHE A 93 -10.33 -6.24 14.10
CA PHE A 93 -10.64 -7.22 15.15
C PHE A 93 -9.54 -7.35 16.21
N LEU A 94 -8.26 -7.37 15.86
CA LEU A 94 -7.16 -7.66 16.80
C LEU A 94 -7.04 -6.68 17.96
N PRO A 95 -7.28 -5.36 17.79
CA PRO A 95 -7.19 -4.43 18.91
C PRO A 95 -8.12 -4.77 20.08
N GLN A 96 -9.25 -5.43 19.80
CA GLN A 96 -10.19 -5.87 20.83
C GLN A 96 -9.89 -7.28 21.35
N LEU A 97 -9.48 -8.19 20.45
CA LEU A 97 -9.25 -9.59 20.79
C LEU A 97 -8.05 -9.79 21.72
N LEU A 98 -6.99 -9.00 21.57
CA LEU A 98 -5.76 -9.16 22.32
C LEU A 98 -5.77 -8.47 23.70
N GLY A 99 -6.84 -7.76 24.07
CA GLY A 99 -6.88 -7.01 25.34
C GLY A 99 -5.88 -5.83 25.42
N ASN A 100 -4.98 -5.72 24.44
CA ASN A 100 -4.05 -4.61 24.27
C ASN A 100 -4.24 -4.06 22.84
N ALA A 101 -4.93 -2.91 22.74
CA ALA A 101 -5.26 -2.31 21.45
C ALA A 101 -4.01 -1.97 20.62
N TYR A 102 -2.95 -1.48 21.26
CA TYR A 102 -1.73 -1.12 20.56
C TYR A 102 -1.02 -2.35 19.95
N ALA A 103 -0.90 -3.43 20.73
CA ALA A 103 -0.32 -4.68 20.22
C ALA A 103 -1.15 -5.25 19.05
N GLY A 104 -2.47 -5.17 19.13
CA GLY A 104 -3.37 -5.57 18.04
C GLY A 104 -3.16 -4.76 16.77
N LEU A 105 -3.00 -3.44 16.90
CA LEU A 105 -2.70 -2.55 15.77
C LEU A 105 -1.32 -2.86 15.18
N MET A 106 -0.29 -3.03 16.01
CA MET A 106 1.06 -3.37 15.52
C MET A 106 1.07 -4.66 14.70
N LEU A 107 0.37 -5.70 15.16
CA LEU A 107 0.27 -6.96 14.42
C LEU A 107 -0.50 -6.80 13.11
N ALA A 108 -1.61 -6.06 13.12
CA ALA A 108 -2.38 -5.77 11.92
C ALA A 108 -1.55 -4.97 10.89
N VAL A 109 -0.84 -3.92 11.35
CA VAL A 109 0.08 -3.12 10.54
C VAL A 109 1.19 -3.99 9.94
N THR A 110 1.80 -4.87 10.74
CA THR A 110 2.83 -5.79 10.25
C THR A 110 2.31 -6.65 9.11
N LEU A 111 1.11 -7.22 9.24
CA LEU A 111 0.52 -8.07 8.21
C LEU A 111 0.26 -7.29 6.91
N TYR A 112 -0.43 -6.16 6.97
CA TYR A 112 -0.72 -5.44 5.73
C TYR A 112 0.52 -4.76 5.13
N ALA A 113 1.50 -4.36 5.95
CA ALA A 113 2.78 -3.83 5.48
C ALA A 113 3.61 -4.88 4.71
N MET A 114 3.60 -6.14 5.17
CA MET A 114 4.19 -7.23 4.40
C MET A 114 3.53 -7.38 3.03
N GLY A 115 2.20 -7.29 2.98
CA GLY A 115 1.46 -7.32 1.73
C GLY A 115 1.80 -6.13 0.83
N GLY A 116 1.82 -4.93 1.39
CA GLY A 116 2.12 -3.69 0.69
C GLY A 116 3.51 -3.69 0.07
N GLY A 117 4.55 -4.02 0.83
CA GLY A 117 5.92 -4.10 0.32
C GLY A 117 6.04 -5.11 -0.84
N LEU A 118 5.47 -6.30 -0.69
CA LEU A 118 5.47 -7.28 -1.79
C LEU A 118 4.73 -6.77 -3.05
N ILE A 119 3.60 -6.07 -2.92
CA ILE A 119 2.87 -5.50 -4.07
C ILE A 119 3.77 -4.48 -4.78
N GLU A 120 4.40 -3.58 -4.03
CA GLU A 120 5.26 -2.52 -4.57
C GLU A 120 6.39 -3.09 -5.44
N VAL A 121 7.10 -4.10 -4.94
CA VAL A 121 8.23 -4.71 -5.64
C VAL A 121 7.80 -5.57 -6.83
N LEU A 122 6.64 -6.24 -6.75
CA LEU A 122 6.25 -7.23 -7.75
C LEU A 122 5.46 -6.67 -8.92
N VAL A 123 4.62 -5.68 -8.68
CA VAL A 123 3.60 -5.28 -9.67
C VAL A 123 4.21 -4.54 -10.87
N SER A 124 5.15 -3.62 -10.63
CA SER A 124 5.84 -2.90 -11.71
C SER A 124 6.61 -3.83 -12.65
N PRO A 125 7.45 -4.75 -12.18
CA PRO A 125 8.11 -5.74 -13.05
C PRO A 125 7.12 -6.66 -13.80
N ILE A 126 6.00 -7.03 -13.19
CA ILE A 126 4.96 -7.83 -13.85
C ILE A 126 4.38 -7.08 -15.06
N VAL A 127 4.08 -5.78 -14.91
CA VAL A 127 3.55 -4.95 -16.00
C VAL A 127 4.61 -4.75 -17.08
N GLU A 128 5.86 -4.50 -16.71
CA GLU A 128 6.97 -4.31 -17.64
C GLU A 128 7.23 -5.57 -18.49
N ALA A 129 7.06 -6.76 -17.92
CA ALA A 129 7.22 -8.04 -18.62
C ALA A 129 6.05 -8.37 -19.56
N CYS A 130 4.91 -7.68 -19.45
CA CYS A 130 3.77 -7.93 -20.33
C CYS A 130 4.08 -7.57 -21.78
N PRO A 131 3.71 -8.42 -22.77
CA PRO A 131 3.87 -8.11 -24.17
C PRO A 131 2.82 -7.08 -24.61
N THR A 132 3.17 -5.82 -24.54
CA THR A 132 2.36 -4.69 -25.00
C THR A 132 3.24 -3.70 -25.76
N ASP A 133 2.69 -3.12 -26.84
CA ASP A 133 3.37 -2.09 -27.63
C ASP A 133 3.40 -0.72 -26.92
N LYS A 134 2.64 -0.59 -25.82
CA LYS A 134 2.47 0.67 -25.05
C LYS A 134 2.98 0.52 -23.61
N LYS A 135 4.20 0.02 -23.43
CA LYS A 135 4.80 -0.23 -22.10
C LYS A 135 4.85 1.02 -21.23
N GLU A 136 5.35 2.12 -21.79
CA GLU A 136 5.46 3.40 -21.09
C GLU A 136 4.10 3.90 -20.60
N ALA A 137 3.08 3.83 -21.46
CA ALA A 137 1.72 4.20 -21.10
C ALA A 137 1.15 3.28 -20.00
N ALA A 138 1.40 1.97 -20.07
CA ALA A 138 0.95 1.03 -19.05
C ALA A 138 1.61 1.29 -17.69
N MET A 139 2.91 1.62 -17.68
CA MET A 139 3.65 1.98 -16.46
C MET A 139 3.19 3.33 -15.89
N SER A 140 3.05 4.34 -16.72
CA SER A 140 2.53 5.65 -16.29
C SER A 140 1.11 5.52 -15.69
N LEU A 141 0.26 4.73 -16.35
CA LEU A 141 -1.09 4.48 -15.86
C LEU A 141 -1.10 3.68 -14.56
N LEU A 142 -0.17 2.74 -14.38
CA LEU A 142 0.00 1.99 -13.13
C LEU A 142 0.21 2.93 -11.93
N HIS A 143 1.13 3.88 -12.06
CA HIS A 143 1.38 4.87 -11.00
C HIS A 143 0.18 5.82 -10.80
N SER A 144 -0.51 6.19 -11.87
CA SER A 144 -1.75 6.97 -11.78
C SER A 144 -2.84 6.23 -10.99
N PHE A 145 -2.93 4.91 -11.13
CA PHE A 145 -3.87 4.10 -10.34
C PHE A 145 -3.57 4.10 -8.84
N TYR A 146 -2.30 4.26 -8.44
CA TYR A 146 -1.97 4.50 -7.02
C TYR A 146 -2.55 5.84 -6.54
N CYS A 147 -2.33 6.92 -7.27
CA CYS A 147 -2.85 8.24 -6.92
C CYS A 147 -4.39 8.26 -6.88
N TRP A 148 -5.04 7.69 -7.89
CA TRP A 148 -6.50 7.57 -7.92
C TRP A 148 -7.02 6.66 -6.79
N GLY A 149 -6.29 5.59 -6.48
CA GLY A 149 -6.57 4.72 -5.34
C GLY A 149 -6.49 5.48 -4.03
N HIS A 150 -5.47 6.33 -3.85
CA HIS A 150 -5.35 7.19 -2.68
C HIS A 150 -6.56 8.13 -2.53
N VAL A 151 -6.89 8.86 -3.59
CA VAL A 151 -8.09 9.74 -3.61
C VAL A 151 -9.36 8.94 -3.31
N ALA A 152 -9.52 7.77 -3.94
CA ALA A 152 -10.69 6.92 -3.72
C ALA A 152 -10.80 6.44 -2.26
N VAL A 153 -9.68 6.02 -1.65
CA VAL A 153 -9.65 5.60 -0.24
C VAL A 153 -10.13 6.73 0.67
N VAL A 154 -9.63 7.94 0.47
CA VAL A 154 -10.01 9.10 1.27
C VAL A 154 -11.49 9.43 1.05
N LEU A 155 -11.93 9.59 -0.20
CA LEU A 155 -13.30 9.99 -0.52
C LEU A 155 -14.32 8.96 -0.03
N VAL A 156 -14.11 7.67 -0.32
CA VAL A 156 -15.05 6.61 0.06
C VAL A 156 -15.08 6.44 1.59
N SER A 157 -13.90 6.49 2.25
CA SER A 157 -13.85 6.36 3.71
C SER A 157 -14.50 7.56 4.39
N THR A 158 -14.21 8.78 3.93
CA THR A 158 -14.82 10.00 4.49
C THR A 158 -16.34 10.03 4.26
N ALA A 159 -16.81 9.66 3.07
CA ALA A 159 -18.23 9.54 2.80
C ALA A 159 -18.91 8.50 3.71
N PHE A 160 -18.26 7.34 3.91
CA PHE A 160 -18.74 6.33 4.84
C PHE A 160 -18.82 6.85 6.28
N PHE A 161 -17.79 7.57 6.74
CA PHE A 161 -17.79 8.15 8.08
C PHE A 161 -18.88 9.21 8.28
N GLN A 162 -19.22 9.96 7.23
CA GLN A 162 -20.34 10.91 7.26
C GLN A 162 -21.70 10.21 7.35
N LEU A 163 -21.89 9.13 6.61
CA LEU A 163 -23.16 8.41 6.53
C LEU A 163 -23.38 7.47 7.72
N ALA A 164 -22.38 6.71 8.08
CA ALA A 164 -22.46 5.64 9.08
C ALA A 164 -21.83 6.03 10.45
N GLY A 165 -21.14 7.15 10.52
CA GLY A 165 -20.40 7.58 11.70
C GLY A 165 -19.00 6.96 11.80
N ILE A 166 -18.05 7.72 12.32
CA ILE A 166 -16.65 7.28 12.52
C ILE A 166 -16.53 6.07 13.45
N GLY A 167 -17.47 5.85 14.35
CA GLY A 167 -17.50 4.67 15.23
C GLY A 167 -17.54 3.34 14.48
N ASN A 168 -18.04 3.34 13.25
CA ASN A 168 -18.17 2.16 12.39
C ASN A 168 -16.96 1.92 11.46
N TRP A 169 -15.83 2.56 11.73
CA TRP A 169 -14.61 2.44 10.92
C TRP A 169 -14.14 0.98 10.67
N ARG A 170 -14.48 0.06 11.58
CA ARG A 170 -14.16 -1.37 11.42
C ARG A 170 -14.86 -2.01 10.24
N ILE A 171 -16.10 -1.58 9.96
CA ILE A 171 -16.88 -2.10 8.83
C ILE A 171 -16.17 -1.73 7.52
N ILE A 172 -15.77 -0.47 7.36
CA ILE A 172 -15.08 -0.05 6.14
C ILE A 172 -13.67 -0.64 6.04
N ALA A 173 -12.99 -0.93 7.14
CA ALA A 173 -11.73 -1.69 7.13
C ALA A 173 -11.92 -3.09 6.51
N CYS A 174 -12.99 -3.79 6.89
CA CYS A 174 -13.36 -5.08 6.29
C CYS A 174 -13.78 -4.97 4.82
N LEU A 175 -14.48 -3.89 4.45
CA LEU A 175 -14.83 -3.63 3.05
C LEU A 175 -13.57 -3.39 2.20
N TRP A 176 -12.61 -2.61 2.70
CA TRP A 176 -11.32 -2.44 2.03
C TRP A 176 -10.52 -3.74 1.94
N ALA A 177 -10.63 -4.64 2.91
CA ALA A 177 -9.99 -5.97 2.86
C ALA A 177 -10.54 -6.87 1.74
N ALA A 178 -11.78 -6.65 1.29
CA ALA A 178 -12.35 -7.40 0.18
C ALA A 178 -11.63 -7.15 -1.15
N LEU A 179 -11.12 -5.94 -1.38
CA LEU A 179 -10.41 -5.59 -2.61
C LEU A 179 -9.16 -6.46 -2.84
N PRO A 180 -8.17 -6.53 -1.93
CA PRO A 180 -7.03 -7.42 -2.10
C PRO A 180 -7.45 -8.90 -2.14
N LEU A 181 -8.48 -9.32 -1.43
CA LEU A 181 -8.94 -10.70 -1.48
C LEU A 181 -9.43 -11.10 -2.87
N VAL A 182 -10.26 -10.26 -3.50
CA VAL A 182 -10.72 -10.45 -4.88
C VAL A 182 -9.55 -10.39 -5.85
N ASN A 183 -8.61 -9.47 -5.66
CA ASN A 183 -7.44 -9.34 -6.53
C ASN A 183 -6.45 -10.50 -6.38
N ALA A 184 -6.34 -11.13 -5.21
CA ALA A 184 -5.59 -12.37 -5.02
C ALA A 184 -6.14 -13.49 -5.91
N LEU A 185 -7.47 -13.65 -5.94
CA LEU A 185 -8.13 -14.61 -6.83
C LEU A 185 -7.91 -14.25 -8.30
N TYR A 186 -7.89 -12.98 -8.65
CA TYR A 186 -7.63 -12.53 -10.02
C TYR A 186 -6.20 -12.83 -10.43
N PHE A 187 -5.19 -12.49 -9.60
CA PHE A 187 -3.79 -12.82 -9.87
C PHE A 187 -3.51 -14.33 -9.95
N SER A 188 -4.27 -15.16 -9.26
CA SER A 188 -4.13 -16.61 -9.37
C SER A 188 -4.46 -17.15 -10.77
N GLN A 189 -5.25 -16.41 -11.55
CA GLN A 189 -5.75 -16.85 -12.87
C GLN A 189 -5.09 -16.19 -14.06
N VAL A 190 -4.59 -14.93 -13.93
CA VAL A 190 -4.00 -14.18 -15.04
C VAL A 190 -2.63 -14.74 -15.47
N PRO A 191 -2.24 -14.64 -16.74
CA PRO A 191 -0.92 -15.08 -17.19
C PRO A 191 0.17 -14.13 -16.66
N ILE A 192 1.20 -14.67 -15.99
CA ILE A 192 2.38 -13.90 -15.58
C ILE A 192 3.58 -14.43 -16.35
N ARG A 193 4.25 -13.53 -17.08
CA ARG A 193 5.47 -13.84 -17.81
C ARG A 193 6.66 -13.88 -16.85
N ARG A 194 7.70 -14.67 -17.17
CA ARG A 194 8.97 -14.60 -16.45
C ARG A 194 9.57 -13.20 -16.59
N VAL A 195 9.84 -12.57 -15.45
CA VAL A 195 10.25 -11.15 -15.37
C VAL A 195 11.76 -11.00 -15.50
N VAL A 196 12.54 -11.97 -15.03
CA VAL A 196 14.00 -11.85 -14.95
C VAL A 196 14.68 -12.72 -16.00
N ASP A 197 15.54 -12.08 -16.81
CA ASP A 197 16.54 -12.77 -17.61
C ASP A 197 17.83 -12.91 -16.75
N PRO A 198 18.24 -14.14 -16.39
CA PRO A 198 19.41 -14.37 -15.53
C PRO A 198 20.72 -13.77 -16.10
N GLN A 199 20.76 -13.54 -17.42
CA GLN A 199 21.95 -13.00 -18.10
C GLN A 199 22.10 -11.48 -17.99
N ARG A 200 21.08 -10.76 -17.51
CA ARG A 200 21.07 -9.28 -17.39
C ARG A 200 21.10 -8.76 -15.96
N GLN A 201 21.31 -9.62 -14.98
CA GLN A 201 21.38 -9.17 -13.57
C GLN A 201 22.67 -8.41 -13.29
N LEU A 202 22.56 -7.14 -12.92
CA LEU A 202 23.66 -6.38 -12.38
C LEU A 202 23.93 -6.82 -10.93
N SER A 203 25.20 -6.99 -10.60
CA SER A 203 25.59 -7.28 -9.21
C SER A 203 25.31 -6.06 -8.32
N VAL A 204 24.70 -6.28 -7.15
CA VAL A 204 24.43 -5.23 -6.15
C VAL A 204 25.73 -4.46 -5.80
N ARG A 205 26.85 -5.17 -5.72
CA ARG A 205 28.17 -4.55 -5.46
C ARG A 205 28.58 -3.57 -6.58
N SER A 206 28.23 -3.87 -7.84
CA SER A 206 28.50 -2.97 -8.97
C SER A 206 27.67 -1.69 -8.90
N LEU A 207 26.41 -1.77 -8.43
CA LEU A 207 25.55 -0.60 -8.24
C LEU A 207 26.08 0.33 -7.15
N PHE A 208 26.48 -0.22 -5.99
CA PHE A 208 27.06 0.57 -4.90
C PHE A 208 28.37 1.29 -5.25
N GLY A 209 29.08 0.83 -6.28
CA GLY A 209 30.28 1.51 -6.82
C GLY A 209 29.99 2.75 -7.66
N GLN A 210 28.74 2.98 -8.07
CA GLN A 210 28.37 4.07 -8.98
C GLN A 210 27.91 5.31 -8.20
N LYS A 211 28.57 6.46 -8.41
CA LYS A 211 28.17 7.75 -7.80
C LYS A 211 26.75 8.16 -8.18
N LEU A 212 26.34 7.89 -9.42
CA LEU A 212 24.99 8.19 -9.89
C LEU A 212 23.91 7.42 -9.10
N PHE A 213 24.20 6.16 -8.72
CA PHE A 213 23.28 5.37 -7.89
C PHE A 213 22.99 6.07 -6.55
N TRP A 214 24.01 6.57 -5.87
CA TRP A 214 23.86 7.26 -4.59
C TRP A 214 23.10 8.59 -4.72
N LEU A 215 23.39 9.34 -5.81
CA LEU A 215 22.67 10.59 -6.09
C LEU A 215 21.17 10.32 -6.32
N LEU A 216 20.84 9.36 -7.17
CA LEU A 216 19.45 8.97 -7.44
C LEU A 216 18.75 8.44 -6.18
N LEU A 217 19.44 7.62 -5.38
CA LEU A 217 18.92 7.13 -4.10
C LEU A 217 18.60 8.29 -3.15
N LEU A 218 19.51 9.25 -3.00
CA LEU A 218 19.28 10.43 -2.16
C LEU A 218 18.08 11.25 -2.65
N MET A 219 17.98 11.47 -3.96
CA MET A 219 16.84 12.19 -4.54
C MET A 219 15.52 11.47 -4.26
N MET A 220 15.46 10.13 -4.41
CA MET A 220 14.28 9.33 -4.11
C MET A 220 13.91 9.36 -2.63
N VAL A 221 14.90 9.30 -1.74
CA VAL A 221 14.67 9.41 -0.28
C VAL A 221 14.07 10.77 0.07
N CYS A 222 14.61 11.86 -0.47
CA CYS A 222 14.09 13.20 -0.22
C CYS A 222 12.66 13.39 -0.77
N ALA A 223 12.40 12.94 -1.99
CA ALA A 223 11.08 13.01 -2.61
C ALA A 223 10.06 12.17 -1.84
N GLY A 224 10.38 10.92 -1.54
CA GLY A 224 9.50 10.02 -0.78
C GLY A 224 9.26 10.51 0.65
N ALA A 225 10.26 11.05 1.33
CA ALA A 225 10.09 11.61 2.68
C ALA A 225 9.14 12.81 2.69
N ALA A 226 9.26 13.71 1.69
CA ALA A 226 8.37 14.86 1.56
C ALA A 226 6.94 14.42 1.25
N GLU A 227 6.77 13.52 0.29
CA GLU A 227 5.46 12.98 -0.11
C GLU A 227 4.79 12.25 1.06
N GLN A 228 5.47 11.28 1.67
CA GLN A 228 4.88 10.48 2.73
C GLN A 228 4.65 11.28 4.02
N GLY A 229 5.54 12.22 4.35
CA GLY A 229 5.35 13.11 5.49
C GLY A 229 4.06 13.91 5.39
N MET A 230 3.78 14.49 4.22
CA MET A 230 2.55 15.23 3.97
C MET A 230 1.33 14.29 3.91
N SER A 231 1.40 13.23 3.13
CA SER A 231 0.30 12.28 2.93
C SER A 231 -0.19 11.66 4.25
N GLN A 232 0.73 11.22 5.12
CA GLN A 232 0.38 10.53 6.37
C GLN A 232 -0.18 11.47 7.43
N TRP A 233 0.25 12.72 7.47
CA TRP A 233 -0.06 13.63 8.57
C TRP A 233 -0.96 14.80 8.20
N ALA A 234 -1.30 14.99 6.91
CA ALA A 234 -2.08 16.13 6.44
C ALA A 234 -3.45 16.24 7.11
N SER A 235 -4.18 15.13 7.26
CA SER A 235 -5.49 15.12 7.95
C SER A 235 -5.34 15.48 9.43
N VAL A 236 -4.40 14.84 10.14
CA VAL A 236 -4.15 15.12 11.56
C VAL A 236 -3.73 16.56 11.80
N PHE A 237 -2.86 17.11 10.94
CA PHE A 237 -2.42 18.48 11.00
C PHE A 237 -3.58 19.45 10.78
N ALA A 238 -4.43 19.20 9.79
CA ALA A 238 -5.59 20.04 9.49
C ALA A 238 -6.59 20.06 10.68
N GLU A 239 -6.91 18.88 11.21
CA GLU A 239 -7.84 18.77 12.34
C GLU A 239 -7.26 19.38 13.63
N SER A 240 -6.04 18.99 14.03
CA SER A 240 -5.46 19.36 15.32
C SER A 240 -4.77 20.73 15.30
N GLY A 241 -4.18 21.13 14.17
CA GLY A 241 -3.42 22.38 14.02
C GLY A 241 -4.26 23.55 13.55
N LEU A 242 -5.20 23.31 12.63
CA LEU A 242 -6.05 24.36 12.05
C LEU A 242 -7.47 24.37 12.65
N GLY A 243 -7.84 23.36 13.45
CA GLY A 243 -9.15 23.26 14.10
C GLY A 243 -10.31 23.02 13.15
N VAL A 244 -10.05 22.51 11.94
CA VAL A 244 -11.10 22.19 10.97
C VAL A 244 -11.78 20.86 11.31
N SER A 245 -12.99 20.64 10.77
CA SER A 245 -13.67 19.35 10.95
C SER A 245 -12.89 18.22 10.25
N LYS A 246 -13.05 16.98 10.76
CA LYS A 246 -12.44 15.79 10.17
C LYS A 246 -12.69 15.68 8.66
N THR A 247 -13.91 15.93 8.21
CA THR A 247 -14.27 15.90 6.78
C THR A 247 -13.43 16.85 5.96
N ILE A 248 -13.27 18.09 6.43
CA ILE A 248 -12.44 19.10 5.75
C ILE A 248 -10.97 18.68 5.83
N GLY A 249 -10.50 18.19 6.97
CA GLY A 249 -9.14 17.71 7.15
C GLY A 249 -8.80 16.56 6.20
N ASP A 250 -9.66 15.57 6.07
CA ASP A 250 -9.47 14.43 5.17
C ASP A 250 -9.50 14.85 3.69
N LEU A 251 -10.46 15.73 3.30
CA LEU A 251 -10.60 16.15 1.90
C LEU A 251 -9.52 17.16 1.47
N ALA A 252 -9.25 18.17 2.29
CA ALA A 252 -8.28 19.21 1.93
C ALA A 252 -6.83 18.76 2.13
N GLY A 253 -6.55 17.92 3.11
CA GLY A 253 -5.22 17.40 3.36
C GLY A 253 -4.82 16.31 2.33
N PRO A 254 -5.18 15.05 2.56
CA PRO A 254 -4.71 13.94 1.71
C PRO A 254 -5.18 14.04 0.24
N CYS A 255 -6.44 14.43 -0.04
CA CYS A 255 -6.89 14.55 -1.43
C CYS A 255 -6.27 15.73 -2.15
N GLY A 256 -6.14 16.89 -1.49
CA GLY A 256 -5.52 18.06 -2.10
C GLY A 256 -4.03 17.85 -2.39
N PHE A 257 -3.39 16.92 -1.68
CA PHE A 257 -2.00 16.54 -1.92
C PHE A 257 -1.86 15.48 -3.03
N ALA A 258 -2.83 14.57 -3.15
CA ALA A 258 -2.80 13.49 -4.16
C ALA A 258 -3.22 13.93 -5.56
N LEU A 259 -3.85 15.10 -5.72
CA LEU A 259 -4.23 15.71 -7.01
C LEU A 259 -3.17 16.65 -7.54
#